data_5efcebd7efc9198da40827504ec8e029
#
_entry.id   5efcebd7efc9198da40827504ec8e029
#
_cell.length_a   1.000
_cell.length_b   1.000
_cell.length_c   1.000
_cell.angle_alpha   90.00
_cell.angle_beta   90.00
_cell.angle_gamma   90.00
#
_symmetry.space_group_name_H-M   'P 1'
#
loop_
_entity.id
_entity.type
_entity.pdbx_description
1 polymer ?
#
loop_
_entity_poly.entity_id
_entity_poly.type
_entity_poly.pdbx_seq_one_letter_code
_entity_poly.pdbx_strand_id
1 'polypeptide(L)'
;MMDGEWAVECHGWAAIFNKLGDVKVVNDGEGFNRAVGIEGAYFYVSHAPFGYRLDYNHPKNHEFFHDIIDIVEVQFDGTAKGVLYKGGKKKFDFTLTKVPE
;
A
#
# COMPACT_ATOMS: atom_id res chain seq x y z
N MET A 1 -5.13 1.09 13.72
CA MET A 1 -4.28 0.48 12.68
C MET A 1 -3.59 1.62 11.94
N MET A 2 -2.76 1.41 11.00
CA MET A 2 -1.92 2.40 10.33
C MET A 2 -2.67 3.59 9.67
N ASP A 3 -3.58 4.23 10.40
CA ASP A 3 -4.38 5.34 9.88
C ASP A 3 -3.52 6.53 9.49
N GLY A 4 -3.95 7.24 8.44
CA GLY A 4 -3.28 8.42 7.92
C GLY A 4 -2.87 8.28 6.47
N GLU A 5 -2.00 9.18 6.03
CA GLU A 5 -1.48 9.19 4.67
C GLU A 5 -0.02 8.74 4.66
N TRP A 6 0.33 7.93 3.68
CA TRP A 6 1.66 7.34 3.56
C TRP A 6 2.17 7.52 2.13
N ALA A 7 3.22 8.30 1.97
CA ALA A 7 3.88 8.46 0.68
C ALA A 7 4.58 7.17 0.28
N VAL A 8 4.42 6.75 -0.97
CA VAL A 8 4.93 5.47 -1.48
C VAL A 8 6.20 5.69 -2.29
N GLU A 9 7.25 4.93 -1.97
CA GLU A 9 8.44 4.83 -2.80
C GLU A 9 8.64 3.37 -3.19
N CYS A 10 8.48 3.05 -4.47
CA CYS A 10 8.71 1.71 -5.01
C CYS A 10 10.19 1.53 -5.32
N HIS A 11 10.69 0.30 -5.17
CA HIS A 11 12.09 -0.05 -5.38
C HIS A 11 12.28 -1.00 -6.56
N GLY A 12 13.52 -1.15 -7.01
CA GLY A 12 13.84 -2.01 -8.12
C GLY A 12 13.20 -1.56 -9.42
N TRP A 13 12.69 -2.51 -10.20
CA TRP A 13 12.05 -2.22 -11.48
C TRP A 13 10.80 -1.33 -11.32
N ALA A 14 10.14 -1.38 -10.17
CA ALA A 14 8.93 -0.62 -9.91
C ALA A 14 9.21 0.85 -9.59
N ALA A 15 10.48 1.27 -9.46
CA ALA A 15 10.84 2.66 -9.15
C ALA A 15 10.31 3.66 -10.18
N ILE A 16 10.02 3.21 -11.40
CA ILE A 16 9.42 4.05 -12.43
C ILE A 16 8.06 4.62 -12.01
N PHE A 17 7.33 3.92 -11.13
CA PHE A 17 6.02 4.37 -10.64
C PHE A 17 6.13 5.54 -9.64
N ASN A 18 7.32 5.82 -9.11
CA ASN A 18 7.51 6.92 -8.15
C ASN A 18 7.16 8.29 -8.74
N LYS A 19 7.20 8.41 -10.05
CA LYS A 19 6.82 9.65 -10.77
C LYS A 19 5.36 10.00 -10.60
N LEU A 20 4.51 9.04 -10.23
CA LEU A 20 3.08 9.26 -10.02
C LEU A 20 2.76 9.93 -8.69
N GLY A 21 3.72 9.97 -7.76
CA GLY A 21 3.50 10.56 -6.44
C GLY A 21 2.40 9.86 -5.65
N ASP A 22 2.39 8.52 -5.68
CA ASP A 22 1.35 7.74 -5.02
C ASP A 22 1.37 7.92 -3.50
N VAL A 23 0.18 8.00 -2.93
CA VAL A 23 -0.04 8.08 -1.48
C VAL A 23 -1.11 7.05 -1.11
N LYS A 24 -0.82 6.24 -0.09
CA LYS A 24 -1.83 5.35 0.49
C LYS A 24 -2.54 6.10 1.61
N VAL A 25 -3.86 6.17 1.52
CA VAL A 25 -4.70 6.81 2.54
C VAL A 25 -5.44 5.70 3.28
N VAL A 26 -5.23 5.63 4.59
CA VAL A 26 -5.81 4.57 5.44
C VAL A 26 -6.69 5.20 6.50
N ASN A 27 -7.90 4.66 6.66
CA ASN A 27 -8.84 5.09 7.67
C ASN A 27 -9.74 3.93 8.08
N ASP A 28 -9.68 3.57 9.36
CA ASP A 28 -10.59 2.61 9.99
C ASP A 28 -10.67 1.27 9.24
N GLY A 29 -9.52 0.67 8.97
CA GLY A 29 -9.43 -0.67 8.38
C GLY A 29 -9.64 -0.75 6.88
N GLU A 30 -9.74 0.39 6.21
CA GLU A 30 -9.84 0.47 4.75
C GLU A 30 -8.94 1.58 4.23
N GLY A 31 -8.66 1.53 2.94
CA GLY A 31 -7.88 2.58 2.32
C GLY A 31 -7.95 2.55 0.80
N PHE A 32 -7.25 3.49 0.24
CA PHE A 32 -7.12 3.61 -1.21
C PHE A 32 -5.77 4.24 -1.55
N ASN A 33 -5.38 4.13 -2.81
CA ASN A 33 -4.22 4.82 -3.34
C ASN A 33 -4.68 6.08 -4.07
N ARG A 34 -3.95 7.18 -3.87
CA ARG A 34 -4.21 8.44 -4.57
C ARG A 34 -2.95 8.81 -5.33
N ALA A 35 -3.07 8.91 -6.65
CA ALA A 35 -1.98 9.31 -7.52
C ALA A 35 -2.50 10.35 -8.51
N VAL A 36 -1.78 11.47 -8.66
CA VAL A 36 -2.16 12.55 -9.57
C VAL A 36 -3.60 13.04 -9.32
N GLY A 37 -4.01 13.07 -8.05
CA GLY A 37 -5.35 13.50 -7.65
C GLY A 37 -6.48 12.51 -7.91
N ILE A 38 -6.16 11.29 -8.36
CA ILE A 38 -7.15 10.25 -8.65
C ILE A 38 -7.06 9.15 -7.59
N GLU A 39 -8.20 8.80 -7.00
CA GLU A 39 -8.32 7.69 -6.07
C GLU A 39 -8.54 6.38 -6.84
N GLY A 40 -7.92 5.31 -6.34
CA GLY A 40 -8.08 3.97 -6.91
C GLY A 40 -7.35 2.94 -6.08
N ALA A 41 -7.33 1.70 -6.57
CA ALA A 41 -6.68 0.58 -5.89
C ALA A 41 -7.04 0.55 -4.40
N TYR A 42 -8.32 0.30 -4.13
CA TYR A 42 -8.89 0.22 -2.77
C TYR A 42 -8.45 -1.06 -2.08
N PHE A 43 -8.31 -1.01 -0.76
CA PHE A 43 -7.89 -2.19 0.00
C PHE A 43 -8.51 -2.22 1.39
N TYR A 44 -8.54 -3.41 1.97
CA TYR A 44 -8.87 -3.63 3.37
C TYR A 44 -7.59 -3.83 4.16
N VAL A 45 -7.54 -3.31 5.37
CA VAL A 45 -6.38 -3.45 6.27
C VAL A 45 -6.72 -4.41 7.38
N SER A 46 -5.85 -5.39 7.58
CA SER A 46 -5.94 -6.32 8.70
C SER A 46 -4.55 -6.52 9.30
N HIS A 47 -4.48 -7.18 10.45
CA HIS A 47 -3.21 -7.47 11.09
C HIS A 47 -2.50 -8.63 10.40
N ALA A 48 -1.17 -8.54 10.33
CA ALA A 48 -0.25 -9.60 9.95
C ALA A 48 0.68 -9.87 11.15
N PRO A 49 1.47 -10.97 11.16
CA PRO A 49 2.31 -11.31 12.31
C PRO A 49 3.22 -10.19 12.82
N PHE A 50 3.78 -9.37 11.93
CA PHE A 50 4.69 -8.28 12.30
C PHE A 50 4.27 -6.92 11.74
N GLY A 51 3.00 -6.76 11.40
CA GLY A 51 2.52 -5.50 10.82
C GLY A 51 1.12 -5.62 10.29
N TYR A 52 0.94 -5.23 9.04
CA TYR A 52 -0.38 -5.15 8.43
C TYR A 52 -0.42 -5.82 7.07
N ARG A 53 -1.61 -6.29 6.72
CA ARG A 53 -1.93 -6.87 5.42
C ARG A 53 -2.93 -5.95 4.73
N LEU A 54 -2.59 -5.51 3.52
CA LEU A 54 -3.46 -4.70 2.68
C LEU A 54 -3.98 -5.61 1.56
N ASP A 55 -5.27 -5.89 1.58
CA ASP A 55 -5.91 -6.83 0.66
C ASP A 55 -6.71 -6.05 -0.38
N TYR A 56 -6.31 -6.15 -1.65
CA TYR A 56 -6.93 -5.45 -2.77
C TYR A 56 -8.11 -6.19 -3.38
N ASN A 57 -8.57 -7.27 -2.74
CA ASN A 57 -9.82 -7.93 -3.11
C ASN A 57 -11.00 -7.10 -2.59
N HIS A 58 -11.20 -5.97 -3.21
CA HIS A 58 -12.18 -4.95 -2.84
C HIS A 58 -13.17 -4.77 -3.99
N PRO A 59 -14.49 -4.66 -3.71
CA PRO A 59 -15.52 -4.59 -4.76
C PRO A 59 -15.38 -3.38 -5.69
N LYS A 60 -14.73 -2.31 -5.25
CA LYS A 60 -14.49 -1.13 -6.10
C LYS A 60 -13.35 -1.33 -7.09
N ASN A 61 -12.54 -2.38 -6.92
CA ASN A 61 -11.41 -2.63 -7.81
C ASN A 61 -11.80 -3.48 -9.00
N HIS A 62 -11.09 -3.28 -10.12
CA HIS A 62 -11.12 -4.21 -11.24
C HIS A 62 -10.56 -5.56 -10.78
N GLU A 63 -11.04 -6.66 -11.36
CA GLU A 63 -10.61 -8.03 -11.02
C GLU A 63 -9.09 -8.22 -11.02
N PHE A 64 -8.38 -7.48 -11.86
CA PHE A 64 -6.92 -7.53 -11.93
C PHE A 64 -6.28 -7.35 -10.55
N PHE A 65 -6.89 -6.55 -9.69
CA PHE A 65 -6.35 -6.23 -8.36
C PHE A 65 -6.71 -7.25 -7.28
N HIS A 66 -7.65 -8.15 -7.54
CA HIS A 66 -8.24 -9.00 -6.49
C HIS A 66 -7.27 -10.02 -5.88
N ASP A 67 -6.15 -10.32 -6.55
CA ASP A 67 -5.11 -11.20 -6.04
C ASP A 67 -3.85 -10.46 -5.59
N ILE A 68 -3.94 -9.13 -5.41
CA ILE A 68 -2.84 -8.32 -4.90
C ILE A 68 -2.97 -8.19 -3.39
N ILE A 69 -1.85 -8.40 -2.70
CA ILE A 69 -1.72 -8.23 -1.26
C ILE A 69 -0.40 -7.52 -0.98
N ASP A 70 -0.46 -6.47 -0.16
CA ASP A 70 0.72 -5.86 0.41
C ASP A 70 0.90 -6.36 1.83
N ILE A 71 2.13 -6.71 2.19
CA ILE A 71 2.51 -6.95 3.58
C ILE A 71 3.39 -5.78 4.00
N VAL A 72 3.00 -5.12 5.08
CA VAL A 72 3.62 -3.88 5.54
C VAL A 72 4.06 -4.04 6.98
N GLU A 73 5.32 -3.67 7.27
CA GLU A 73 5.89 -3.66 8.62
C GLU A 73 6.24 -2.22 8.99
N VAL A 74 5.54 -1.68 10.00
CA VAL A 74 5.76 -0.31 10.46
C VAL A 74 7.02 -0.24 11.33
N GLN A 75 7.86 0.75 11.07
CA GLN A 75 9.12 0.99 11.77
C GLN A 75 8.94 2.10 12.81
N PHE A 76 9.91 2.24 13.71
CA PHE A 76 9.87 3.25 14.78
C PHE A 76 10.06 4.68 14.27
N ASP A 77 10.67 4.85 13.11
CA ASP A 77 11.07 6.16 12.57
C ASP A 77 9.99 6.84 11.70
N GLY A 78 8.75 6.33 11.72
CA GLY A 78 7.68 6.88 10.91
C GLY A 78 7.65 6.37 9.48
N THR A 79 8.46 5.36 9.18
CA THR A 79 8.41 4.67 7.88
C THR A 79 7.80 3.29 8.03
N ALA A 80 7.52 2.64 6.90
CA ALA A 80 7.10 1.26 6.86
C ALA A 80 7.72 0.58 5.65
N LYS A 81 8.09 -0.68 5.81
CA LYS A 81 8.60 -1.50 4.69
C LYS A 81 7.46 -2.35 4.18
N GLY A 82 7.28 -2.37 2.87
CA GLY A 82 6.24 -3.13 2.24
C GLY A 82 6.73 -4.05 1.15
N VAL A 83 5.99 -5.11 0.92
CA VAL A 83 6.20 -6.04 -0.19
C VAL A 83 4.87 -6.27 -0.86
N LEU A 84 4.82 -6.09 -2.17
CA LEU A 84 3.62 -6.36 -2.97
C LEU A 84 3.71 -7.76 -3.55
N TYR A 85 2.67 -8.54 -3.31
CA TYR A 85 2.47 -9.86 -3.88
C TYR A 85 1.30 -9.84 -4.86
N LYS A 86 1.41 -10.57 -5.96
CA LYS A 86 0.29 -10.81 -6.88
C LYS A 86 0.24 -12.30 -7.20
N GLY A 87 -0.93 -12.91 -6.97
CA GLY A 87 -1.10 -14.34 -7.15
C GLY A 87 -0.14 -15.15 -6.27
N GLY A 88 0.19 -14.65 -5.08
CA GLY A 88 1.10 -15.30 -4.14
C GLY A 88 2.59 -15.13 -4.46
N LYS A 89 2.93 -14.37 -5.51
CA LYS A 89 4.34 -14.16 -5.90
C LYS A 89 4.77 -12.74 -5.62
N LYS A 90 5.92 -12.58 -4.98
CA LYS A 90 6.53 -11.28 -4.74
C LYS A 90 6.82 -10.58 -6.06
N LYS A 91 6.39 -9.33 -6.17
CA LYS A 91 6.61 -8.49 -7.35
C LYS A 91 7.66 -7.41 -7.10
N PHE A 92 7.55 -6.68 -6.00
CA PHE A 92 8.53 -5.64 -5.65
C PHE A 92 8.39 -5.22 -4.20
N ASP A 93 9.44 -4.55 -3.71
CA ASP A 93 9.46 -3.91 -2.39
C ASP A 93 9.10 -2.43 -2.53
N PHE A 94 8.55 -1.86 -1.47
CA PHE A 94 8.33 -0.42 -1.39
C PHE A 94 8.52 0.08 0.04
N THR A 95 8.71 1.38 0.16
CA THR A 95 8.79 2.05 1.45
C THR A 95 7.64 3.04 1.57
N LEU A 96 7.02 3.09 2.73
CA LEU A 96 6.02 4.09 3.06
C LEU A 96 6.60 5.08 4.05
N THR A 97 6.34 6.36 3.83
CA THR A 97 6.71 7.41 4.78
C THR A 97 5.46 8.13 5.21
N LYS A 98 5.24 8.22 6.52
CA LYS A 98 4.06 8.90 7.06
C LYS A 98 4.09 10.35 6.68
N VAL A 99 3.01 10.83 6.07
CA VAL A 99 2.86 12.24 5.72
C VAL A 99 2.43 12.99 6.98
N PRO A 100 3.12 14.07 7.37
CA PRO A 100 2.71 14.87 8.53
C PRO A 100 1.32 15.45 8.35
N GLU A 101 0.57 15.51 9.44
CA GLU A 101 -0.74 16.14 9.46
C GLU A 101 -0.65 17.67 9.54
#